data_a65321d5c50a6d9539bbc4b2be32f3a7
#
_entry.id   a65321d5c50a6d9539bbc4b2be32f3a7
#
_cell.length_a   1.000
_cell.length_b   1.000
_cell.length_c   1.000
_cell.angle_alpha   90.00
_cell.angle_beta   90.00
_cell.angle_gamma   90.00
#
_symmetry.space_group_name_H-M   'P 1'
#
loop_
_entity.id
_entity.type
_entity.pdbx_description
1 polymer ?
#
loop_
_entity_poly.entity_id
_entity_poly.type
_entity_poly.pdbx_seq_one_letter_code
_entity_poly.pdbx_strand_id
1 'polypeptide(L)'
;VELPELHVFQRQARARRHGTQELLEGAQLRAARWSLDDRDAEGALERLAELPQGAARRTLALRIRLKASRLAGRTREALDTARLLGKHRAFSSDAARSLVRGLAIELLNQAHDPAQLQAAWLALDAQDRAMPDIAVHAAQRLALLGGDGAQVRQWLLPVWQQAVELPGALAQPQGQRLIAALESALAGLDAAWLARIEAAQQANPRDAHLQYLAGMACVQRQLWGKAQQQLTQAAPQLQDAGLQRRAWRTLAELAERRNDAAAAAHAWKQAALAH
;
A
#
# COMPACT_ATOMS: atom_id res chain seq x y z
N VAL A 1 -38.19 52.54 16.47
CA VAL A 1 -38.11 51.87 17.79
C VAL A 1 -38.37 50.41 17.54
N GLU A 2 -37.28 49.63 17.35
CA GLU A 2 -37.36 48.17 17.23
C GLU A 2 -37.59 47.60 18.62
N LEU A 3 -38.68 46.86 18.75
CA LEU A 3 -39.10 46.25 20.00
C LEU A 3 -38.12 45.18 20.45
N PRO A 4 -37.47 45.28 21.62
CA PRO A 4 -36.53 44.28 22.14
C PRO A 4 -37.17 42.89 22.32
N GLU A 5 -38.44 42.80 22.42
CA GLU A 5 -39.21 41.55 22.55
C GLU A 5 -39.14 40.67 21.29
N LEU A 6 -39.03 41.25 20.10
CA LEU A 6 -38.99 40.50 18.84
C LEU A 6 -37.67 39.68 18.74
N HIS A 7 -36.56 40.23 19.24
CA HIS A 7 -35.28 39.56 19.28
C HIS A 7 -35.23 38.40 20.29
N VAL A 8 -35.96 38.53 21.41
CA VAL A 8 -36.07 37.47 22.42
C VAL A 8 -36.91 36.31 21.84
N PHE A 9 -38.04 36.62 21.20
CA PHE A 9 -38.89 35.61 20.54
C PHE A 9 -38.18 34.89 19.40
N GLN A 10 -37.40 35.59 18.59
CA GLN A 10 -36.59 34.98 17.53
C GLN A 10 -35.50 34.10 18.07
N ARG A 11 -34.82 34.49 19.16
CA ARG A 11 -33.84 33.67 19.87
C ARG A 11 -34.46 32.40 20.45
N GLN A 12 -35.61 32.51 21.10
CA GLN A 12 -36.32 31.34 21.67
C GLN A 12 -36.84 30.41 20.60
N ALA A 13 -37.38 30.94 19.49
CA ALA A 13 -37.82 30.13 18.36
C ALA A 13 -36.66 29.41 17.67
N ARG A 14 -35.48 30.05 17.53
CA ARG A 14 -34.26 29.42 17.04
C ARG A 14 -33.79 28.35 18.02
N ALA A 15 -33.73 28.61 19.31
CA ALA A 15 -33.31 27.63 20.33
C ALA A 15 -34.23 26.40 20.34
N ARG A 16 -35.55 26.57 20.23
CA ARG A 16 -36.50 25.45 20.12
C ARG A 16 -36.30 24.64 18.82
N ARG A 17 -36.09 25.30 17.68
CA ARG A 17 -35.78 24.62 16.41
C ARG A 17 -34.49 23.85 16.47
N HIS A 18 -33.43 24.40 17.08
CA HIS A 18 -32.16 23.69 17.28
C HIS A 18 -32.34 22.48 18.19
N GLY A 19 -33.07 22.62 19.30
CA GLY A 19 -33.31 21.50 20.23
C GLY A 19 -34.11 20.35 19.58
N THR A 20 -35.14 20.64 18.77
CA THR A 20 -35.89 19.60 18.04
C THR A 20 -35.03 18.95 16.94
N GLN A 21 -34.20 19.70 16.26
CA GLN A 21 -33.27 19.18 15.23
C GLN A 21 -32.23 18.25 15.84
N GLU A 22 -31.62 18.60 16.98
CA GLU A 22 -30.67 17.77 17.66
C GLU A 22 -31.27 16.45 18.16
N LEU A 23 -32.53 16.48 18.63
CA LEU A 23 -33.24 15.25 19.01
C LEU A 23 -33.52 14.34 17.83
N LEU A 24 -33.88 14.89 16.65
CA LEU A 24 -34.10 14.14 15.43
C LEU A 24 -32.76 13.50 14.93
N GLU A 25 -31.69 14.29 14.91
CA GLU A 25 -30.35 13.79 14.56
C GLU A 25 -29.92 12.65 15.49
N GLY A 26 -30.16 12.81 16.80
CA GLY A 26 -29.87 11.77 17.79
C GLY A 26 -30.70 10.49 17.59
N ALA A 27 -31.98 10.63 17.21
CA ALA A 27 -32.83 9.51 16.89
C ALA A 27 -32.39 8.77 15.62
N GLN A 28 -32.05 9.51 14.57
CA GLN A 28 -31.51 8.94 13.32
C GLN A 28 -30.20 8.18 13.54
N LEU A 29 -29.27 8.74 14.33
CA LEU A 29 -28.03 8.06 14.69
C LEU A 29 -28.26 6.76 15.47
N ARG A 30 -29.21 6.76 16.40
CA ARG A 30 -29.59 5.52 17.13
C ARG A 30 -30.23 4.51 16.18
N ALA A 31 -31.11 4.93 15.30
CA ALA A 31 -31.73 4.05 14.31
C ALA A 31 -30.70 3.46 13.35
N ALA A 32 -29.74 4.25 12.87
CA ALA A 32 -28.63 3.75 12.05
C ALA A 32 -27.76 2.72 12.81
N ARG A 33 -27.54 2.94 14.12
CA ARG A 33 -26.81 1.98 14.95
C ARG A 33 -27.58 0.67 15.12
N TRP A 34 -28.89 0.72 15.38
CA TRP A 34 -29.73 -0.47 15.46
C TRP A 34 -29.72 -1.27 14.16
N SER A 35 -29.83 -0.60 13.00
CA SER A 35 -29.68 -1.29 11.70
C SER A 35 -28.36 -2.04 11.59
N LEU A 36 -27.25 -1.45 12.09
CA LEU A 36 -25.96 -2.18 12.13
C LEU A 36 -25.95 -3.37 13.08
N ASP A 37 -26.59 -3.25 14.24
CA ASP A 37 -26.70 -4.34 15.21
C ASP A 37 -27.52 -5.50 14.59
N ASP A 38 -28.52 -5.18 13.75
CA ASP A 38 -29.32 -6.13 12.97
C ASP A 38 -28.63 -6.57 11.65
N ARG A 39 -27.36 -6.18 11.41
CA ARG A 39 -26.59 -6.42 10.17
C ARG A 39 -27.18 -5.83 8.90
N ASP A 40 -28.11 -4.90 9.02
CA ASP A 40 -28.66 -4.10 7.91
C ASP A 40 -27.74 -2.91 7.61
N ALA A 41 -26.69 -3.16 6.83
CA ALA A 41 -25.69 -2.16 6.49
C ALA A 41 -26.26 -1.07 5.56
N GLU A 42 -27.08 -1.46 4.59
CA GLU A 42 -27.68 -0.53 3.63
C GLU A 42 -28.66 0.40 4.34
N GLY A 43 -29.58 -0.12 5.16
CA GLY A 43 -30.48 0.68 5.95
C GLY A 43 -29.76 1.63 6.92
N ALA A 44 -28.61 1.23 7.46
CA ALA A 44 -27.78 2.14 8.26
C ALA A 44 -27.20 3.29 7.42
N LEU A 45 -26.71 3.02 6.20
CA LEU A 45 -26.16 4.03 5.29
C LEU A 45 -27.26 5.00 4.79
N GLU A 46 -28.44 4.51 4.48
CA GLU A 46 -29.59 5.32 4.10
C GLU A 46 -29.96 6.31 5.20
N ARG A 47 -30.10 5.85 6.45
CA ARG A 47 -30.39 6.72 7.59
C ARG A 47 -29.30 7.77 7.86
N LEU A 48 -28.04 7.42 7.61
CA LEU A 48 -26.94 8.37 7.72
C LEU A 48 -26.91 9.39 6.58
N ALA A 49 -27.43 9.05 5.40
CA ALA A 49 -27.56 9.97 4.27
C ALA A 49 -28.61 11.06 4.50
N GLU A 50 -29.65 10.77 5.29
CA GLU A 50 -30.68 11.74 5.67
C GLU A 50 -30.21 12.78 6.69
N LEU A 51 -29.03 12.58 7.32
CA LEU A 51 -28.50 13.53 8.29
C LEU A 51 -28.05 14.83 7.62
N PRO A 52 -28.30 15.98 8.25
CA PRO A 52 -27.72 17.25 7.82
C PRO A 52 -26.19 17.17 7.78
N GLN A 53 -25.57 17.89 6.82
CA GLN A 53 -24.11 17.81 6.60
C GLN A 53 -23.29 17.99 7.87
N GLY A 54 -23.69 18.88 8.79
CA GLY A 54 -23.01 19.10 10.07
C GLY A 54 -23.05 17.87 10.98
N ALA A 55 -24.23 17.23 11.10
CA ALA A 55 -24.42 16.02 11.90
C ALA A 55 -23.72 14.80 11.28
N ALA A 56 -23.78 14.66 9.96
CA ALA A 56 -23.14 13.59 9.20
C ALA A 56 -21.60 13.58 9.34
N ARG A 57 -20.97 14.72 9.65
CA ARG A 57 -19.53 14.87 9.88
C ARG A 57 -19.10 14.70 11.32
N ARG A 58 -20.02 14.52 12.26
CA ARG A 58 -19.68 14.24 13.67
C ARG A 58 -18.99 12.87 13.78
N THR A 59 -18.06 12.76 14.69
CA THR A 59 -17.27 11.52 14.89
C THR A 59 -18.14 10.28 15.08
N LEU A 60 -19.26 10.38 15.77
CA LEU A 60 -20.18 9.26 15.98
C LEU A 60 -20.80 8.80 14.65
N ALA A 61 -21.31 9.72 13.84
CA ALA A 61 -21.89 9.42 12.52
C ALA A 61 -20.84 8.76 11.60
N LEU A 62 -19.63 9.31 11.58
CA LEU A 62 -18.51 8.74 10.79
C LEU A 62 -18.11 7.34 11.27
N ARG A 63 -18.12 7.07 12.58
CA ARG A 63 -17.85 5.71 13.10
C ARG A 63 -18.93 4.71 12.69
N ILE A 64 -20.19 5.10 12.71
CA ILE A 64 -21.30 4.24 12.25
C ILE A 64 -21.17 4.03 10.74
N ARG A 65 -20.91 5.09 9.96
CA ARG A 65 -20.71 5.01 8.51
C ARG A 65 -19.55 4.08 8.14
N LEU A 66 -18.43 4.19 8.82
CA LEU A 66 -17.27 3.30 8.58
C LEU A 66 -17.64 1.83 8.77
N LYS A 67 -18.35 1.50 9.86
CA LYS A 67 -18.80 0.13 10.09
C LYS A 67 -19.80 -0.34 9.04
N ALA A 68 -20.79 0.51 8.69
CA ALA A 68 -21.79 0.21 7.70
C ALA A 68 -21.17 -0.02 6.31
N SER A 69 -20.31 0.90 5.85
CA SER A 69 -19.63 0.77 4.55
C SER A 69 -18.76 -0.47 4.47
N ARG A 70 -18.07 -0.85 5.57
CA ARG A 70 -17.31 -2.11 5.62
C ARG A 70 -18.20 -3.34 5.55
N LEU A 71 -19.32 -3.35 6.28
CA LEU A 71 -20.27 -4.46 6.28
C LEU A 71 -20.97 -4.60 4.90
N ALA A 72 -21.25 -3.48 4.23
CA ALA A 72 -21.81 -3.42 2.87
C ALA A 72 -20.79 -3.73 1.75
N GLY A 73 -19.50 -3.95 2.07
CA GLY A 73 -18.45 -4.16 1.07
C GLY A 73 -18.08 -2.90 0.27
N ARG A 74 -18.53 -1.72 0.70
CA ARG A 74 -18.27 -0.43 0.06
C ARG A 74 -16.90 0.11 0.50
N THR A 75 -15.82 -0.60 0.12
CA THR A 75 -14.46 -0.36 0.62
C THR A 75 -13.95 1.06 0.34
N ARG A 76 -14.30 1.64 -0.81
CA ARG A 76 -13.93 3.03 -1.15
C ARG A 76 -14.55 4.04 -0.19
N GLU A 77 -15.84 3.93 0.09
CA GLU A 77 -16.54 4.80 1.05
C GLU A 77 -15.99 4.63 2.48
N ALA A 78 -15.65 3.38 2.86
CA ALA A 78 -15.02 3.08 4.13
C ALA A 78 -13.64 3.76 4.25
N LEU A 79 -12.83 3.73 3.18
CA LEU A 79 -11.51 4.38 3.11
C LEU A 79 -11.63 5.90 3.27
N ASP A 80 -12.54 6.55 2.53
CA ASP A 80 -12.77 7.99 2.62
C ASP A 80 -13.26 8.40 4.02
N THR A 81 -14.13 7.59 4.62
CA THR A 81 -14.62 7.80 5.99
C THR A 81 -13.50 7.62 7.03
N ALA A 82 -12.61 6.62 6.84
CA ALA A 82 -11.45 6.41 7.72
C ALA A 82 -10.48 7.60 7.69
N ARG A 83 -10.23 8.18 6.52
CA ARG A 83 -9.43 9.40 6.35
C ARG A 83 -10.04 10.60 7.11
N LEU A 84 -11.36 10.78 7.01
CA LEU A 84 -12.07 11.82 7.76
C LEU A 84 -11.94 11.62 9.26
N LEU A 85 -12.12 10.40 9.75
CA LEU A 85 -11.93 10.08 11.18
C LEU A 85 -10.49 10.34 11.65
N GLY A 86 -9.51 10.05 10.81
CA GLY A 86 -8.10 10.39 11.07
C GLY A 86 -7.89 11.91 11.20
N LYS A 87 -8.44 12.71 10.27
CA LYS A 87 -8.40 14.19 10.31
C LYS A 87 -9.07 14.75 11.57
N HIS A 88 -10.16 14.14 12.02
CA HIS A 88 -10.88 14.51 13.24
C HIS A 88 -10.20 14.00 14.53
N ARG A 89 -9.04 13.36 14.43
CA ARG A 89 -8.31 12.77 15.58
C ARG A 89 -9.17 11.79 16.40
N ALA A 90 -10.10 11.10 15.74
CA ALA A 90 -10.97 10.11 16.36
C ALA A 90 -10.23 8.83 16.79
N PHE A 91 -9.01 8.66 16.28
CA PHE A 91 -8.05 7.58 16.58
C PHE A 91 -6.66 8.17 16.83
N SER A 92 -5.76 7.39 17.41
CA SER A 92 -4.33 7.72 17.37
C SER A 92 -3.83 7.75 15.92
N SER A 93 -2.75 8.49 15.65
CA SER A 93 -2.16 8.60 14.31
C SER A 93 -1.83 7.23 13.72
N ASP A 94 -1.31 6.32 14.55
CA ASP A 94 -0.90 4.99 14.11
C ASP A 94 -2.10 4.08 13.82
N ALA A 95 -3.14 4.16 14.65
CA ALA A 95 -4.38 3.43 14.41
C ALA A 95 -5.09 3.91 13.14
N ALA A 96 -5.14 5.23 12.92
CA ALA A 96 -5.71 5.82 11.72
C ALA A 96 -4.92 5.39 10.46
N ARG A 97 -3.60 5.44 10.52
CA ARG A 97 -2.70 5.00 9.44
C ARG A 97 -2.86 3.51 9.14
N SER A 98 -2.92 2.68 10.18
CA SER A 98 -3.12 1.23 10.03
C SER A 98 -4.47 0.89 9.40
N LEU A 99 -5.54 1.60 9.79
CA LEU A 99 -6.87 1.43 9.23
C LEU A 99 -6.92 1.83 7.75
N VAL A 100 -6.37 3.00 7.40
CA VAL A 100 -6.29 3.48 6.01
C VAL A 100 -5.49 2.49 5.16
N ARG A 101 -4.34 2.02 5.65
CA ARG A 101 -3.52 1.01 4.97
C ARG A 101 -4.31 -0.27 4.70
N GLY A 102 -5.01 -0.81 5.71
CA GLY A 102 -5.81 -2.02 5.56
C GLY A 102 -6.90 -1.87 4.49
N LEU A 103 -7.65 -0.76 4.53
CA LEU A 103 -8.71 -0.49 3.56
C LEU A 103 -8.18 -0.21 2.14
N ALA A 104 -7.04 0.46 2.02
CA ALA A 104 -6.39 0.66 0.71
C ALA A 104 -5.96 -0.68 0.10
N ILE A 105 -5.35 -1.57 0.88
CA ILE A 105 -4.97 -2.92 0.44
C ILE A 105 -6.22 -3.73 0.05
N GLU A 106 -7.29 -3.65 0.83
CA GLU A 106 -8.56 -4.31 0.53
C GLU A 106 -9.15 -3.81 -0.81
N LEU A 107 -9.13 -2.49 -1.05
CA LEU A 107 -9.57 -1.88 -2.31
C LEU A 107 -8.75 -2.39 -3.50
N LEU A 108 -7.42 -2.46 -3.37
CA LEU A 108 -6.54 -2.99 -4.40
C LEU A 108 -6.78 -4.48 -4.67
N ASN A 109 -7.14 -5.26 -3.63
CA ASN A 109 -7.42 -6.68 -3.75
C ASN A 109 -8.73 -6.99 -4.49
N GLN A 110 -9.66 -6.05 -4.57
CA GLN A 110 -10.91 -6.19 -5.33
C GLN A 110 -10.71 -6.14 -6.84
N ALA A 111 -9.54 -5.69 -7.31
CA ALA A 111 -9.22 -5.67 -8.73
C ALA A 111 -8.90 -7.08 -9.25
N HIS A 112 -9.46 -7.45 -10.40
CA HIS A 112 -9.28 -8.75 -11.03
C HIS A 112 -8.46 -8.69 -12.32
N ASP A 113 -8.17 -7.50 -12.81
CA ASP A 113 -7.34 -7.23 -13.99
C ASP A 113 -6.47 -5.98 -13.79
N PRO A 114 -5.45 -5.76 -14.65
CA PRO A 114 -4.55 -4.61 -14.52
C PRO A 114 -5.26 -3.26 -14.63
N ALA A 115 -6.31 -3.14 -15.45
CA ALA A 115 -7.03 -1.88 -15.66
C ALA A 115 -7.84 -1.50 -14.40
N GLN A 116 -8.54 -2.46 -13.80
CA GLN A 116 -9.24 -2.25 -12.52
C GLN A 116 -8.26 -1.89 -11.40
N LEU A 117 -7.10 -2.57 -11.35
CA LEU A 117 -6.07 -2.26 -10.36
C LEU A 117 -5.50 -0.86 -10.54
N GLN A 118 -5.26 -0.43 -11.78
CA GLN A 118 -4.84 0.93 -12.08
C GLN A 118 -5.89 1.96 -11.64
N ALA A 119 -7.17 1.70 -11.92
CA ALA A 119 -8.26 2.57 -11.48
C ALA A 119 -8.32 2.66 -9.94
N ALA A 120 -8.20 1.54 -9.24
CA ALA A 120 -8.13 1.50 -7.78
C ALA A 120 -6.91 2.26 -7.24
N TRP A 121 -5.73 2.09 -7.85
CA TRP A 121 -4.52 2.82 -7.50
C TRP A 121 -4.67 4.34 -7.68
N LEU A 122 -5.24 4.79 -8.79
CA LEU A 122 -5.48 6.21 -9.06
C LEU A 122 -6.53 6.82 -8.12
N ALA A 123 -7.44 6.02 -7.59
CA ALA A 123 -8.42 6.43 -6.60
C ALA A 123 -7.83 6.64 -5.19
N LEU A 124 -6.61 6.16 -4.93
CA LEU A 124 -5.90 6.44 -3.68
C LEU A 124 -5.34 7.85 -3.66
N ASP A 125 -5.30 8.47 -2.48
CA ASP A 125 -4.62 9.75 -2.27
C ASP A 125 -3.10 9.60 -2.47
N ALA A 126 -2.43 10.70 -2.84
CA ALA A 126 -0.98 10.70 -3.04
C ALA A 126 -0.22 10.25 -1.77
N GLN A 127 -0.71 10.63 -0.59
CA GLN A 127 -0.12 10.21 0.70
C GLN A 127 -0.24 8.70 0.92
N ASP A 128 -1.37 8.10 0.56
CA ASP A 128 -1.58 6.66 0.70
C ASP A 128 -0.70 5.88 -0.30
N ARG A 129 -0.61 6.37 -1.55
CA ARG A 129 0.28 5.79 -2.57
C ARG A 129 1.76 5.87 -2.21
N ALA A 130 2.16 6.85 -1.40
CA ALA A 130 3.52 6.98 -0.89
C ALA A 130 3.84 6.04 0.29
N MET A 131 2.82 5.36 0.86
CA MET A 131 3.06 4.36 1.90
C MET A 131 3.72 3.12 1.30
N PRO A 132 4.93 2.71 1.78
CA PRO A 132 5.67 1.59 1.21
C PRO A 132 4.87 0.28 1.15
N ASP A 133 4.10 -0.04 2.19
CA ASP A 133 3.28 -1.26 2.23
C ASP A 133 2.21 -1.27 1.14
N ILE A 134 1.57 -0.12 0.87
CA ILE A 134 0.52 0.00 -0.15
C ILE A 134 1.15 -0.07 -1.55
N ALA A 135 2.23 0.68 -1.78
CA ALA A 135 2.90 0.72 -3.07
C ALA A 135 3.48 -0.65 -3.47
N VAL A 136 4.16 -1.32 -2.53
CA VAL A 136 4.71 -2.66 -2.76
C VAL A 136 3.60 -3.67 -3.01
N HIS A 137 2.51 -3.61 -2.24
CA HIS A 137 1.37 -4.51 -2.44
C HIS A 137 0.71 -4.29 -3.81
N ALA A 138 0.46 -3.04 -4.20
CA ALA A 138 -0.09 -2.70 -5.51
C ALA A 138 0.80 -3.19 -6.65
N ALA A 139 2.10 -2.97 -6.54
CA ALA A 139 3.10 -3.40 -7.51
C ALA A 139 3.16 -4.92 -7.68
N GLN A 140 3.19 -5.66 -6.58
CA GLN A 140 3.15 -7.13 -6.58
C GLN A 140 1.85 -7.66 -7.22
N ARG A 141 0.73 -7.05 -6.86
CA ARG A 141 -0.55 -7.44 -7.44
C ARG A 141 -0.64 -7.13 -8.93
N LEU A 142 -0.09 -5.99 -9.38
CA LEU A 142 -0.02 -5.65 -10.80
C LEU A 142 0.79 -6.69 -11.58
N ALA A 143 1.94 -7.09 -11.04
CA ALA A 143 2.76 -8.14 -11.64
C ALA A 143 2.03 -9.49 -11.71
N LEU A 144 1.32 -9.88 -10.64
CA LEU A 144 0.51 -11.11 -10.61
C LEU A 144 -0.63 -11.11 -11.61
N LEU A 145 -1.24 -9.95 -11.88
CA LEU A 145 -2.31 -9.79 -12.89
C LEU A 145 -1.77 -9.67 -14.32
N GLY A 146 -0.45 -9.78 -14.53
CA GLY A 146 0.16 -9.68 -15.85
C GLY A 146 0.30 -8.24 -16.36
N GLY A 147 0.32 -7.26 -15.46
CA GLY A 147 0.51 -5.87 -15.81
C GLY A 147 1.94 -5.53 -16.25
N ASP A 148 2.11 -4.35 -16.84
CA ASP A 148 3.39 -3.91 -17.39
C ASP A 148 4.43 -3.65 -16.29
N GLY A 149 5.63 -4.22 -16.45
CA GLY A 149 6.76 -4.02 -15.55
C GLY A 149 7.22 -2.57 -15.44
N ALA A 150 7.09 -1.76 -16.49
CA ALA A 150 7.39 -0.33 -16.43
C ALA A 150 6.45 0.41 -15.47
N GLN A 151 5.18 0.05 -15.49
CA GLN A 151 4.18 0.62 -14.56
C GLN A 151 4.45 0.18 -13.12
N VAL A 152 4.81 -1.08 -12.90
CA VAL A 152 5.24 -1.58 -11.57
C VAL A 152 6.40 -0.74 -11.04
N ARG A 153 7.43 -0.53 -11.85
CA ARG A 153 8.60 0.28 -11.48
C ARG A 153 8.24 1.73 -11.21
N GLN A 154 7.31 2.30 -11.97
CA GLN A 154 6.83 3.67 -11.77
C GLN A 154 6.14 3.83 -10.41
N TRP A 155 5.31 2.85 -9.99
CA TRP A 155 4.64 2.90 -8.69
C TRP A 155 5.63 2.74 -7.53
N LEU A 156 6.68 1.96 -7.72
CA LEU A 156 7.70 1.72 -6.70
C LEU A 156 8.76 2.82 -6.60
N LEU A 157 8.87 3.71 -7.60
CA LEU A 157 9.94 4.70 -7.63
C LEU A 157 10.03 5.59 -6.38
N PRO A 158 8.93 6.15 -5.83
CA PRO A 158 9.02 6.98 -4.62
C PRO A 158 9.50 6.17 -3.40
N VAL A 159 9.06 4.92 -3.29
CA VAL A 159 9.46 4.02 -2.18
C VAL A 159 10.92 3.61 -2.33
N TRP A 160 11.36 3.33 -3.56
CA TRP A 160 12.77 3.03 -3.87
C TRP A 160 13.68 4.19 -3.47
N GLN A 161 13.35 5.43 -3.90
CA GLN A 161 14.14 6.62 -3.58
C GLN A 161 14.30 6.80 -2.06
N GLN A 162 13.22 6.64 -1.31
CA GLN A 162 13.26 6.73 0.14
C GLN A 162 14.08 5.59 0.79
N ALA A 163 13.96 4.37 0.28
CA ALA A 163 14.63 3.20 0.86
C ALA A 163 16.15 3.22 0.64
N VAL A 164 16.64 3.70 -0.51
CA VAL A 164 18.08 3.74 -0.79
C VAL A 164 18.81 4.86 -0.06
N GLU A 165 18.09 5.89 0.41
CA GLU A 165 18.65 6.97 1.22
C GLU A 165 18.84 6.57 2.70
N LEU A 166 18.17 5.52 3.16
CA LEU A 166 18.19 5.07 4.54
C LEU A 166 19.09 3.82 4.70
N PRO A 167 20.24 3.92 5.39
CA PRO A 167 21.12 2.77 5.60
C PRO A 167 20.40 1.60 6.28
N GLY A 168 20.53 0.40 5.72
CA GLY A 168 19.93 -0.81 6.25
C GLY A 168 18.41 -0.97 6.05
N ALA A 169 17.74 -0.02 5.42
CA ALA A 169 16.30 -0.11 5.18
C ALA A 169 15.92 -1.31 4.31
N LEU A 170 16.77 -1.68 3.35
CA LEU A 170 16.52 -2.82 2.46
C LEU A 170 16.68 -4.18 3.15
N ALA A 171 17.43 -4.26 4.24
CA ALA A 171 17.54 -5.47 5.06
C ALA A 171 16.29 -5.74 5.93
N GLN A 172 15.46 -4.72 6.16
CA GLN A 172 14.20 -4.89 6.89
C GLN A 172 13.16 -5.65 6.04
N PRO A 173 12.18 -6.33 6.65
CA PRO A 173 11.18 -7.10 5.91
C PRO A 173 10.43 -6.30 4.84
N GLN A 174 10.24 -5.00 5.06
CA GLN A 174 9.60 -4.10 4.10
C GLN A 174 10.49 -3.83 2.88
N GLY A 175 11.81 -3.62 3.12
CA GLY A 175 12.80 -3.46 2.06
C GLY A 175 12.98 -4.74 1.24
N GLN A 176 12.99 -5.90 1.89
CA GLN A 176 13.06 -7.19 1.19
C GLN A 176 11.87 -7.41 0.26
N ARG A 177 10.65 -7.03 0.69
CA ARG A 177 9.46 -7.05 -0.18
C ARG A 177 9.57 -6.07 -1.35
N LEU A 178 10.16 -4.90 -1.15
CA LEU A 178 10.43 -3.94 -2.22
C LEU A 178 11.38 -4.52 -3.25
N ILE A 179 12.49 -5.14 -2.81
CA ILE A 179 13.46 -5.80 -3.70
C ILE A 179 12.78 -6.91 -4.51
N ALA A 180 11.97 -7.76 -3.87
CA ALA A 180 11.24 -8.83 -4.57
C ALA A 180 10.22 -8.28 -5.59
N ALA A 181 9.55 -7.18 -5.27
CA ALA A 181 8.62 -6.52 -6.20
C ALA A 181 9.35 -5.89 -7.40
N LEU A 182 10.50 -5.25 -7.18
CA LEU A 182 11.34 -4.72 -8.27
C LEU A 182 11.92 -5.84 -9.13
N GLU A 183 12.36 -6.94 -8.54
CA GLU A 183 12.85 -8.11 -9.26
C GLU A 183 11.80 -8.64 -10.24
N SER A 184 10.55 -8.79 -9.80
CA SER A 184 9.46 -9.25 -10.67
C SER A 184 9.18 -8.33 -11.87
N ALA A 185 9.64 -7.08 -11.81
CA ALA A 185 9.45 -6.06 -12.82
C ALA A 185 10.73 -5.74 -13.63
N LEU A 186 11.76 -6.58 -13.58
CA LEU A 186 13.01 -6.35 -14.32
C LEU A 186 12.88 -6.68 -15.82
N ALA A 187 11.87 -7.44 -16.24
CA ALA A 187 11.60 -7.64 -17.65
C ALA A 187 11.37 -6.29 -18.36
N GLY A 188 12.04 -6.07 -19.49
CA GLY A 188 11.96 -4.80 -20.21
C GLY A 188 12.58 -3.61 -19.44
N LEU A 189 13.55 -3.86 -18.56
CA LEU A 189 14.25 -2.82 -17.81
C LEU A 189 14.92 -1.80 -18.75
N ASP A 190 14.58 -0.53 -18.60
CA ASP A 190 15.19 0.58 -19.34
C ASP A 190 16.57 0.98 -18.78
N ALA A 191 17.31 1.76 -19.56
CA ALA A 191 18.65 2.23 -19.17
C ALA A 191 18.61 3.14 -17.92
N ALA A 192 17.54 3.92 -17.75
CA ALA A 192 17.41 4.83 -16.61
C ALA A 192 17.23 4.09 -15.30
N TRP A 193 16.43 3.01 -15.29
CA TRP A 193 16.29 2.17 -14.11
C TRP A 193 17.55 1.37 -13.81
N LEU A 194 18.23 0.83 -14.84
CA LEU A 194 19.52 0.18 -14.64
C LEU A 194 20.51 1.13 -13.98
N ALA A 195 20.65 2.35 -14.50
CA ALA A 195 21.54 3.37 -13.93
C ALA A 195 21.19 3.72 -12.47
N ARG A 196 19.89 3.78 -12.11
CA ARG A 196 19.45 4.02 -10.72
C ARG A 196 19.87 2.87 -9.79
N ILE A 197 19.70 1.62 -10.22
CA ILE A 197 20.10 0.45 -9.44
C ILE A 197 21.60 0.42 -9.26
N GLU A 198 22.38 0.63 -10.34
CA GLU A 198 23.84 0.68 -10.30
C GLU A 198 24.35 1.82 -9.41
N ALA A 199 23.78 3.01 -9.51
CA ALA A 199 24.15 4.14 -8.66
C ALA A 199 23.88 3.87 -7.17
N ALA A 200 22.75 3.26 -6.84
CA ALA A 200 22.42 2.89 -5.46
C ALA A 200 23.40 1.82 -4.94
N GLN A 201 23.76 0.83 -5.76
CA GLN A 201 24.72 -0.21 -5.41
C GLN A 201 26.13 0.38 -5.23
N GLN A 202 26.56 1.30 -6.09
CA GLN A 202 27.86 1.97 -5.96
C GLN A 202 27.95 2.84 -4.71
N ALA A 203 26.86 3.53 -4.34
CA ALA A 203 26.78 4.31 -3.11
C ALA A 203 26.82 3.42 -1.85
N ASN A 204 26.32 2.19 -1.95
CA ASN A 204 26.23 1.24 -0.85
C ASN A 204 26.82 -0.15 -1.25
N PRO A 205 28.13 -0.24 -1.48
CA PRO A 205 28.75 -1.41 -2.09
C PRO A 205 28.72 -2.67 -1.20
N ARG A 206 28.41 -2.54 0.09
CA ARG A 206 28.29 -3.66 1.04
C ARG A 206 26.85 -4.12 1.27
N ASP A 207 25.86 -3.45 0.66
CA ASP A 207 24.45 -3.86 0.80
C ASP A 207 24.16 -5.05 -0.13
N ALA A 208 23.95 -6.22 0.46
CA ALA A 208 23.70 -7.45 -0.27
C ALA A 208 22.40 -7.40 -1.11
N HIS A 209 21.38 -6.63 -0.69
CA HIS A 209 20.12 -6.51 -1.43
C HIS A 209 20.30 -5.67 -2.68
N LEU A 210 21.13 -4.61 -2.62
CA LEU A 210 21.45 -3.79 -3.79
C LEU A 210 22.35 -4.55 -4.76
N GLN A 211 23.36 -5.31 -4.25
CA GLN A 211 24.17 -6.21 -5.07
C GLN A 211 23.30 -7.26 -5.78
N TYR A 212 22.37 -7.85 -5.05
CA TYR A 212 21.41 -8.81 -5.60
C TYR A 212 20.60 -8.22 -6.73
N LEU A 213 19.93 -7.07 -6.49
CA LEU A 213 19.08 -6.42 -7.48
C LEU A 213 19.89 -5.98 -8.71
N ALA A 214 21.10 -5.44 -8.51
CA ALA A 214 22.01 -5.09 -9.60
C ALA A 214 22.43 -6.31 -10.42
N GLY A 215 22.74 -7.42 -9.75
CA GLY A 215 23.03 -8.69 -10.40
C GLY A 215 21.87 -9.21 -11.26
N MET A 216 20.64 -9.19 -10.71
CA MET A 216 19.43 -9.62 -11.43
C MET A 216 19.11 -8.68 -12.61
N ALA A 217 19.31 -7.38 -12.45
CA ALA A 217 19.17 -6.40 -13.54
C ALA A 217 20.19 -6.62 -14.66
N CYS A 218 21.43 -6.97 -14.30
CA CYS A 218 22.48 -7.35 -15.26
C CYS A 218 22.11 -8.62 -16.03
N VAL A 219 21.49 -9.61 -15.38
CA VAL A 219 20.95 -10.82 -16.05
C VAL A 219 19.95 -10.44 -17.14
N GLN A 220 18.99 -9.57 -16.83
CA GLN A 220 17.98 -9.10 -17.79
C GLN A 220 18.59 -8.35 -19.00
N ARG A 221 19.72 -7.70 -18.78
CA ARG A 221 20.48 -7.00 -19.83
C ARG A 221 21.55 -7.86 -20.48
N GLN A 222 21.61 -9.16 -20.16
CA GLN A 222 22.59 -10.13 -20.68
C GLN A 222 24.07 -9.77 -20.37
N LEU A 223 24.28 -8.99 -19.31
CA LEU A 223 25.59 -8.59 -18.83
C LEU A 223 26.14 -9.67 -17.86
N TRP A 224 26.37 -10.89 -18.37
CA TRP A 224 26.61 -12.10 -17.60
C TRP A 224 27.77 -12.01 -16.61
N GLY A 225 28.89 -11.37 -17.01
CA GLY A 225 30.08 -11.22 -16.14
C GLY A 225 29.77 -10.33 -14.92
N LYS A 226 29.12 -9.18 -15.14
CA LYS A 226 28.70 -8.30 -14.04
C LYS A 226 27.66 -8.98 -13.14
N ALA A 227 26.69 -9.66 -13.75
CA ALA A 227 25.66 -10.39 -13.03
C ALA A 227 26.28 -11.41 -12.07
N GLN A 228 27.22 -12.22 -12.57
CA GLN A 228 27.91 -13.20 -11.74
C GLN A 228 28.68 -12.55 -10.61
N GLN A 229 29.44 -11.50 -10.88
CA GLN A 229 30.22 -10.80 -9.86
C GLN A 229 29.33 -10.30 -8.70
N GLN A 230 28.25 -9.61 -9.03
CA GLN A 230 27.31 -9.06 -8.05
C GLN A 230 26.60 -10.17 -7.26
N LEU A 231 26.08 -11.19 -7.94
CA LEU A 231 25.35 -12.27 -7.28
C LEU A 231 26.25 -13.15 -6.41
N THR A 232 27.51 -13.39 -6.79
CA THR A 232 28.47 -14.15 -5.97
C THR A 232 28.76 -13.44 -4.65
N GLN A 233 28.80 -12.10 -4.66
CA GLN A 233 28.98 -11.32 -3.44
C GLN A 233 27.71 -11.27 -2.60
N ALA A 234 26.54 -11.14 -3.24
CA ALA A 234 25.27 -11.00 -2.56
C ALA A 234 24.78 -12.30 -1.90
N ALA A 235 24.81 -13.41 -2.65
CA ALA A 235 24.14 -14.65 -2.26
C ALA A 235 24.47 -15.16 -0.83
N PRO A 236 25.73 -15.19 -0.37
CA PRO A 236 26.03 -15.65 0.97
C PRO A 236 25.64 -14.66 2.09
N GLN A 237 25.40 -13.39 1.76
CA GLN A 237 25.10 -12.34 2.72
C GLN A 237 23.60 -12.04 2.87
N LEU A 238 22.77 -12.54 1.94
CA LEU A 238 21.32 -12.38 2.00
C LEU A 238 20.73 -13.18 3.16
N GLN A 239 19.93 -12.52 4.01
CA GLN A 239 19.27 -13.17 5.13
C GLN A 239 17.88 -13.71 4.75
N ASP A 240 17.24 -13.14 3.72
CA ASP A 240 15.97 -13.66 3.19
C ASP A 240 16.24 -14.91 2.37
N ALA A 241 15.72 -16.04 2.84
CA ALA A 241 15.91 -17.34 2.18
C ALA A 241 15.38 -17.38 0.74
N GLY A 242 14.32 -16.62 0.44
CA GLY A 242 13.75 -16.53 -0.89
C GLY A 242 14.68 -15.83 -1.87
N LEU A 243 15.22 -14.67 -1.49
CA LEU A 243 16.22 -13.93 -2.29
C LEU A 243 17.51 -14.74 -2.44
N GLN A 244 17.99 -15.31 -1.34
CA GLN A 244 19.21 -16.13 -1.34
C GLN A 244 19.08 -17.34 -2.29
N ARG A 245 17.96 -18.05 -2.23
CA ARG A 245 17.70 -19.19 -3.12
C ARG A 245 17.67 -18.75 -4.58
N ARG A 246 17.03 -17.63 -4.92
CA ARG A 246 16.99 -17.11 -6.28
C ARG A 246 18.38 -16.69 -6.77
N ALA A 247 19.17 -16.02 -5.92
CA ALA A 247 20.56 -15.66 -6.25
C ALA A 247 21.40 -16.90 -6.61
N TRP A 248 21.36 -17.95 -5.79
CA TRP A 248 22.10 -19.19 -6.04
C TRP A 248 21.60 -19.92 -7.29
N ARG A 249 20.30 -19.97 -7.53
CA ARG A 249 19.74 -20.56 -8.77
C ARG A 249 20.24 -19.81 -10.01
N THR A 250 20.21 -18.49 -9.99
CA THR A 250 20.71 -17.68 -11.11
C THR A 250 22.20 -17.88 -11.33
N LEU A 251 22.99 -18.00 -10.26
CA LEU A 251 24.43 -18.36 -10.36
C LEU A 251 24.64 -19.73 -10.99
N ALA A 252 23.83 -20.72 -10.63
CA ALA A 252 23.90 -22.05 -11.23
C ALA A 252 23.60 -22.00 -12.74
N GLU A 253 22.52 -21.30 -13.14
CA GLU A 253 22.16 -21.12 -14.56
C GLU A 253 23.27 -20.37 -15.34
N LEU A 254 23.91 -19.38 -14.74
CA LEU A 254 25.05 -18.69 -15.35
C LEU A 254 26.29 -19.59 -15.51
N ALA A 255 26.55 -20.48 -14.55
CA ALA A 255 27.61 -21.45 -14.61
C ALA A 255 27.34 -22.51 -15.70
N GLU A 256 26.11 -23.03 -15.82
CA GLU A 256 25.69 -23.96 -16.88
C GLU A 256 25.91 -23.35 -18.27
N ARG A 257 25.53 -22.08 -18.47
CA ARG A 257 25.78 -21.38 -19.75
C ARG A 257 27.22 -21.29 -20.16
N ARG A 258 28.17 -21.38 -19.21
CA ARG A 258 29.60 -21.37 -19.44
C ARG A 258 30.22 -22.79 -19.47
N ASN A 259 29.38 -23.82 -19.37
CA ASN A 259 29.78 -25.20 -19.24
C ASN A 259 30.69 -25.48 -18.00
N ASP A 260 30.50 -24.69 -16.93
CA ASP A 260 31.21 -24.90 -15.64
C ASP A 260 30.37 -25.79 -14.72
N ALA A 261 30.46 -27.09 -14.92
CA ALA A 261 29.63 -28.06 -14.19
C ALA A 261 29.91 -28.05 -12.67
N ALA A 262 31.14 -27.75 -12.26
CA ALA A 262 31.54 -27.76 -10.85
C ALA A 262 30.88 -26.56 -10.14
N ALA A 263 30.98 -25.36 -10.70
CA ALA A 263 30.34 -24.17 -10.18
C ALA A 263 28.80 -24.30 -10.19
N ALA A 264 28.21 -24.88 -11.25
CA ALA A 264 26.77 -25.12 -11.35
C ALA A 264 26.31 -26.06 -10.22
N ALA A 265 26.95 -27.20 -10.03
CA ALA A 265 26.61 -28.16 -8.96
C ALA A 265 26.72 -27.54 -7.56
N HIS A 266 27.76 -26.72 -7.32
CA HIS A 266 27.92 -26.01 -6.07
C HIS A 266 26.75 -25.04 -5.84
N ALA A 267 26.43 -24.21 -6.83
CA ALA A 267 25.36 -23.20 -6.71
C ALA A 267 23.97 -23.84 -6.54
N TRP A 268 23.67 -24.93 -7.25
CA TRP A 268 22.44 -25.70 -7.05
C TRP A 268 22.32 -26.27 -5.64
N LYS A 269 23.43 -26.81 -5.10
CA LYS A 269 23.48 -27.28 -3.70
C LYS A 269 23.18 -26.16 -2.72
N GLN A 270 23.79 -24.98 -2.89
CA GLN A 270 23.51 -23.80 -2.03
C GLN A 270 22.07 -23.35 -2.14
N ALA A 271 21.48 -23.33 -3.34
CA ALA A 271 20.08 -23.00 -3.55
C ALA A 271 19.13 -23.97 -2.79
N ALA A 272 19.49 -25.25 -2.74
CA ALA A 272 18.71 -26.25 -2.01
C ALA A 272 18.84 -26.11 -0.47
N LEU A 273 19.94 -25.60 0.02
CA LEU A 273 20.22 -25.41 1.45
C LEU A 273 19.68 -24.07 2.01
N ALA A 274 19.27 -23.14 1.15
CA ALA A 274 18.72 -21.86 1.57
C ALA A 274 17.29 -22.05 2.16
N HIS A 275 17.17 -21.89 3.48
CA HIS A 275 15.93 -22.12 4.28
C HIS A 275 15.42 -20.82 4.90
#